data_ca8072a5be267bee6b82e58115de0b4c
#
_entry.id   ca8072a5be267bee6b82e58115de0b4c
#
_cell.length_a   1.000
_cell.length_b   1.000
_cell.length_c   1.000
_cell.angle_alpha   90.00
_cell.angle_beta   90.00
_cell.angle_gamma   90.00
#
_symmetry.space_group_name_H-M   'P 1'
#
loop_
_entity.id
_entity.type
_entity.pdbx_description
1 polymer ?
#
loop_
_entity_poly.entity_id
_entity_poly.type
_entity_poly.pdbx_seq_one_letter_code
_entity_poly.pdbx_strand_id
1 'polypeptide(L)'
;KNEYTNATTGQLVNPTTNDWDYELIDMLGYNKEMFQPVSMPGTVVGEFTQDIQNEVGFNCKVVLPATHDTGSAVLAVPTNDDNAIYISTGTWSLMGIERKEADCSLRSMQANFTNEGGYDHRFRYLKNIMGLWMIQSVKKEFTEDLSFAEICERASKETITSLVDCNDDCFLAPKSMIEAVKKFCRDSKQQVPET
;
A
#
# COMPACT_ATOMS: atom_id res chain seq x y z
N LYS A 1 20.61 7.05 -4.98
CA LYS A 1 20.49 5.85 -4.14
C LYS A 1 19.18 5.14 -4.43
N ASN A 2 19.21 3.81 -4.51
CA ASN A 2 18.01 2.97 -4.52
C ASN A 2 17.73 2.57 -3.07
N GLU A 3 16.68 3.09 -2.52
CA GLU A 3 16.34 2.81 -1.13
C GLU A 3 15.50 1.53 -1.05
N TYR A 4 15.78 0.68 -0.07
CA TYR A 4 15.27 -0.67 0.06
C TYR A 4 13.75 -0.74 0.09
N THR A 5 13.07 0.09 0.90
CA THR A 5 11.61 0.03 1.03
C THR A 5 10.90 0.37 -0.28
N ASN A 6 11.50 1.24 -1.08
CA ASN A 6 10.97 1.60 -2.40
C ASN A 6 11.36 0.57 -3.47
N ALA A 7 12.61 0.07 -3.45
CA ALA A 7 13.07 -0.93 -4.40
C ALA A 7 12.22 -2.22 -4.36
N THR A 8 11.82 -2.65 -3.17
CA THR A 8 11.03 -3.88 -2.98
C THR A 8 9.62 -3.82 -3.55
N THR A 9 9.07 -2.63 -3.82
CA THR A 9 7.74 -2.49 -4.44
C THR A 9 7.73 -2.91 -5.91
N GLY A 10 8.91 -2.93 -6.54
CA GLY A 10 9.08 -3.29 -7.96
C GLY A 10 9.11 -4.78 -8.28
N GLN A 11 8.99 -5.66 -7.29
CA GLN A 11 9.04 -7.14 -7.41
C GLN A 11 10.38 -7.68 -7.99
N LEU A 12 11.43 -6.87 -8.05
CA LEU A 12 12.74 -7.24 -8.57
C LEU A 12 13.80 -7.42 -7.49
N VAL A 13 13.42 -7.29 -6.23
CA VAL A 13 14.29 -7.59 -5.07
C VAL A 13 13.99 -8.99 -4.56
N ASN A 14 15.04 -9.79 -4.44
CA ASN A 14 14.92 -11.14 -3.90
C ASN A 14 14.78 -11.08 -2.36
N PRO A 15 13.70 -11.61 -1.78
CA PRO A 15 13.45 -11.50 -0.34
C PRO A 15 14.39 -12.34 0.52
N THR A 16 15.15 -13.25 -0.07
CA THR A 16 16.15 -14.06 0.67
C THR A 16 17.49 -13.34 0.78
N THR A 17 17.89 -12.64 -0.30
CA THR A 17 19.18 -11.92 -0.36
C THR A 17 19.04 -10.46 0.07
N ASN A 18 17.83 -9.92 0.06
CA ASN A 18 17.52 -8.49 0.26
C ASN A 18 18.23 -7.56 -0.74
N ASP A 19 18.52 -8.07 -1.92
CA ASP A 19 19.15 -7.35 -3.02
C ASP A 19 18.44 -7.67 -4.33
N TRP A 20 18.84 -7.00 -5.42
CA TRP A 20 18.26 -7.22 -6.73
C TRP A 20 18.34 -8.69 -7.16
N ASP A 21 17.25 -9.22 -7.68
CA ASP A 21 17.19 -10.53 -8.31
C ASP A 21 17.72 -10.45 -9.75
N TYR A 22 19.04 -10.53 -9.88
CA TYR A 22 19.69 -10.41 -11.19
C TYR A 22 19.37 -11.56 -12.16
N GLU A 23 18.91 -12.70 -11.66
CA GLU A 23 18.43 -13.80 -12.50
C GLU A 23 17.08 -13.43 -13.12
N LEU A 24 16.16 -12.90 -12.33
CA LEU A 24 14.88 -12.43 -12.80
C LEU A 24 15.04 -11.21 -13.74
N ILE A 25 15.92 -10.28 -13.40
CA ILE A 25 16.25 -9.09 -14.20
C ILE A 25 16.75 -9.49 -15.59
N ASP A 26 17.66 -10.48 -15.65
CA ASP A 26 18.16 -11.04 -16.91
C ASP A 26 17.04 -11.72 -17.72
N MET A 27 16.24 -12.53 -17.07
CA MET A 27 15.13 -13.24 -17.70
C MET A 27 14.13 -12.27 -18.36
N LEU A 28 13.91 -11.11 -17.73
CA LEU A 28 13.05 -10.05 -18.25
C LEU A 28 13.72 -9.16 -19.30
N GLY A 29 15.01 -9.34 -19.54
CA GLY A 29 15.78 -8.61 -20.55
C GLY A 29 16.13 -7.16 -20.14
N TYR A 30 16.11 -6.84 -18.85
CA TYR A 30 16.53 -5.53 -18.38
C TYR A 30 18.04 -5.39 -18.31
N ASN A 31 18.56 -4.20 -18.59
CA ASN A 31 19.98 -3.89 -18.42
C ASN A 31 20.33 -3.80 -16.93
N LYS A 32 21.22 -4.69 -16.47
CA LYS A 32 21.67 -4.74 -15.06
C LYS A 32 22.31 -3.45 -14.58
N GLU A 33 22.94 -2.70 -15.47
CA GLU A 33 23.58 -1.42 -15.11
C GLU A 33 22.59 -0.34 -14.64
N MET A 34 21.30 -0.51 -14.92
CA MET A 34 20.24 0.38 -14.43
C MET A 34 19.99 0.19 -12.93
N PHE A 35 20.36 -0.97 -12.37
CA PHE A 35 20.07 -1.35 -10.98
C PHE A 35 21.24 -1.01 -10.08
N GLN A 36 21.26 0.21 -9.57
CA GLN A 36 22.25 0.66 -8.60
C GLN A 36 22.13 -0.10 -7.28
N PRO A 37 23.20 -0.26 -6.48
CA PRO A 37 23.13 -0.96 -5.20
C PRO A 37 22.01 -0.45 -4.30
N VAL A 38 21.32 -1.39 -3.66
CA VAL A 38 20.27 -1.09 -2.69
C VAL A 38 20.87 -0.51 -1.43
N SER A 39 20.22 0.48 -0.84
CA SER A 39 20.64 1.13 0.40
C SER A 39 19.50 1.05 1.43
N MET A 40 19.85 0.70 2.66
CA MET A 40 18.87 0.61 3.75
C MET A 40 18.44 1.99 4.26
N PRO A 41 17.23 2.14 4.78
CA PRO A 41 16.85 3.30 5.59
C PRO A 41 17.83 3.49 6.76
N GLY A 42 18.10 4.73 7.13
CA GLY A 42 19.09 5.07 8.14
C GLY A 42 20.52 5.24 7.59
N THR A 43 20.77 4.91 6.32
CA THR A 43 22.07 5.12 5.68
C THR A 43 22.40 6.61 5.60
N VAL A 44 23.58 7.00 6.08
CA VAL A 44 24.11 8.35 5.89
C VAL A 44 24.54 8.50 4.43
N VAL A 45 23.90 9.38 3.70
CA VAL A 45 24.21 9.67 2.28
C VAL A 45 25.43 10.56 2.15
N GLY A 46 25.57 11.51 3.05
CA GLY A 46 26.65 12.51 3.08
C GLY A 46 26.27 13.72 3.94
N GLU A 47 26.91 14.82 3.67
CA GLU A 47 26.60 16.12 4.25
C GLU A 47 25.96 17.03 3.19
N PHE A 48 25.43 18.16 3.58
CA PHE A 48 24.98 19.17 2.63
C PHE A 48 26.10 19.59 1.70
N THR A 49 25.79 19.82 0.43
CA THR A 49 26.75 20.47 -0.49
C THR A 49 27.05 21.88 0.00
N GLN A 50 28.22 22.42 -0.42
CA GLN A 50 28.63 23.76 0.01
C GLN A 50 27.60 24.83 -0.35
N ASP A 51 26.93 24.69 -1.49
CA ASP A 51 25.90 25.64 -1.91
C ASP A 51 24.71 25.66 -0.96
N ILE A 52 24.23 24.47 -0.57
CA ILE A 52 23.14 24.35 0.41
C ILE A 52 23.57 24.86 1.78
N GLN A 53 24.80 24.55 2.25
CA GLN A 53 25.33 25.09 3.52
C GLN A 53 25.33 26.62 3.52
N ASN A 54 25.72 27.24 2.41
CA ASN A 54 25.75 28.68 2.27
C ASN A 54 24.35 29.30 2.29
N GLU A 55 23.35 28.61 1.69
CA GLU A 55 21.96 29.07 1.63
C GLU A 55 21.28 28.98 3.00
N VAL A 56 21.41 27.84 3.70
CA VAL A 56 20.71 27.59 4.98
C VAL A 56 21.52 28.08 6.21
N GLY A 57 22.81 28.33 6.08
CA GLY A 57 23.68 28.84 7.14
C GLY A 57 24.18 27.78 8.13
N PHE A 58 24.01 26.50 7.87
CA PHE A 58 24.52 25.39 8.68
C PHE A 58 24.84 24.15 7.84
N ASN A 59 25.52 23.18 8.43
CA ASN A 59 25.77 21.87 7.85
C ASN A 59 25.07 20.79 8.70
N CYS A 60 24.61 19.72 8.05
CA CYS A 60 24.11 18.53 8.72
C CYS A 60 24.33 17.28 7.87
N LYS A 61 24.22 16.10 8.51
CA LYS A 61 24.20 14.83 7.81
C LYS A 61 22.85 14.61 7.15
N VAL A 62 22.88 14.17 5.89
CA VAL A 62 21.70 13.72 5.14
C VAL A 62 21.57 12.23 5.37
N VAL A 63 20.44 11.81 5.94
CA VAL A 63 20.14 10.41 6.24
C VAL A 63 18.99 9.96 5.34
N LEU A 64 19.13 8.78 4.76
CA LEU A 64 18.11 8.18 3.91
C LEU A 64 16.94 7.68 4.79
N PRO A 65 15.73 8.20 4.63
CA PRO A 65 14.56 7.66 5.31
C PRO A 65 14.07 6.36 4.63
N ALA A 66 13.04 5.72 5.16
CA ALA A 66 12.21 4.81 4.38
C ALA A 66 11.46 5.65 3.33
N THR A 67 11.86 5.55 2.06
CA THR A 67 11.36 6.47 1.02
C THR A 67 10.01 6.07 0.45
N HIS A 68 9.57 4.82 0.68
CA HIS A 68 8.19 4.44 0.44
C HIS A 68 7.30 5.01 1.56
N ASP A 69 6.32 5.84 1.21
CA ASP A 69 5.49 6.58 2.15
C ASP A 69 4.76 5.67 3.16
N THR A 70 4.16 4.57 2.69
CA THR A 70 3.55 3.57 3.58
C THR A 70 4.61 2.87 4.44
N GLY A 71 5.83 2.67 3.94
CA GLY A 71 6.95 2.15 4.73
C GLY A 71 7.31 3.07 5.89
N SER A 72 7.40 4.36 5.63
CA SER A 72 7.59 5.39 6.67
C SER A 72 6.42 5.47 7.65
N ALA A 73 5.18 5.38 7.14
CA ALA A 73 4.00 5.45 7.99
C ALA A 73 3.92 4.26 8.96
N VAL A 74 4.20 3.04 8.48
CA VAL A 74 4.22 1.84 9.34
C VAL A 74 5.33 1.93 10.37
N LEU A 75 6.54 2.37 9.97
CA LEU A 75 7.66 2.57 10.88
C LEU A 75 7.35 3.58 12.01
N ALA A 76 6.50 4.57 11.72
CA ALA A 76 6.13 5.61 12.69
C ALA A 76 5.03 5.16 13.68
N VAL A 77 4.42 3.99 13.49
CA VAL A 77 3.39 3.48 14.40
C VAL A 77 4.03 3.12 15.75
N PRO A 78 3.60 3.72 16.87
CA PRO A 78 4.23 3.51 18.18
C PRO A 78 3.76 2.18 18.80
N THR A 79 4.12 1.05 18.20
CA THR A 79 3.84 -0.28 18.69
C THR A 79 5.12 -1.10 18.85
N ASN A 80 5.15 -1.96 19.87
CA ASN A 80 6.18 -2.99 20.04
C ASN A 80 5.57 -4.40 19.97
N ASP A 81 4.35 -4.52 19.45
CA ASP A 81 3.67 -5.79 19.29
C ASP A 81 3.94 -6.35 17.89
N ASP A 82 4.68 -7.45 17.82
CA ASP A 82 4.97 -8.15 16.55
C ASP A 82 3.69 -8.71 15.86
N ASN A 83 2.56 -8.74 16.57
CA ASN A 83 1.26 -9.17 16.02
C ASN A 83 0.34 -8.00 15.67
N ALA A 84 0.82 -6.76 15.79
CA ALA A 84 0.02 -5.59 15.43
C ALA A 84 -0.38 -5.62 13.96
N ILE A 85 -1.68 -5.51 13.69
CA ILE A 85 -2.21 -5.33 12.35
C ILE A 85 -2.30 -3.84 12.08
N TYR A 86 -1.78 -3.40 10.94
CA TYR A 86 -1.96 -2.02 10.49
C TYR A 86 -2.88 -1.97 9.27
N ILE A 87 -3.56 -0.83 9.12
CA ILE A 87 -4.31 -0.48 7.91
C ILE A 87 -3.89 0.94 7.51
N SER A 88 -3.17 1.04 6.39
CA SER A 88 -2.89 2.32 5.75
C SER A 88 -4.02 2.66 4.79
N THR A 89 -4.86 3.62 5.17
CA THR A 89 -6.12 3.91 4.47
C THR A 89 -5.97 5.07 3.51
N GLY A 90 -6.28 4.83 2.25
CA GLY A 90 -6.33 5.83 1.17
C GLY A 90 -7.37 5.42 0.13
N THR A 91 -7.22 5.88 -1.11
CA THR A 91 -8.01 5.40 -2.26
C THR A 91 -7.94 3.88 -2.34
N TRP A 92 -6.75 3.32 -2.20
CA TRP A 92 -6.48 1.92 -1.84
C TRP A 92 -6.14 1.86 -0.36
N SER A 93 -6.45 0.74 0.28
CA SER A 93 -6.00 0.46 1.63
C SER A 93 -5.03 -0.71 1.64
N LEU A 94 -3.96 -0.58 2.41
CA LEU A 94 -2.98 -1.62 2.60
C LEU A 94 -3.15 -2.17 4.01
N MET A 95 -3.56 -3.42 4.11
CA MET A 95 -3.70 -4.11 5.40
C MET A 95 -2.59 -5.14 5.56
N GLY A 96 -1.89 -5.11 6.67
CA GLY A 96 -0.77 -6.01 6.87
C GLY A 96 -0.24 -6.07 8.29
N ILE A 97 0.82 -6.85 8.43
CA ILE A 97 1.62 -7.00 9.64
C ILE A 97 3.10 -6.86 9.28
N GLU A 98 3.94 -6.56 10.26
CA GLU A 98 5.38 -6.68 10.08
C GLU A 98 5.86 -8.09 10.43
N ARG A 99 6.78 -8.63 9.63
CA ARG A 99 7.41 -9.93 9.83
C ARG A 99 8.92 -9.84 9.71
N LYS A 100 9.63 -10.76 10.36
CA LYS A 100 11.09 -10.89 10.21
C LYS A 100 11.48 -11.68 8.97
N GLU A 101 10.58 -12.52 8.46
CA GLU A 101 10.80 -13.35 7.30
C GLU A 101 9.67 -13.15 6.29
N ALA A 102 10.02 -13.17 5.00
CA ALA A 102 9.05 -13.12 3.92
C ALA A 102 8.23 -14.42 3.86
N ASP A 103 6.95 -14.31 3.50
CA ASP A 103 6.11 -15.47 3.21
C ASP A 103 5.87 -15.57 1.70
N CYS A 104 6.70 -16.37 1.03
CA CYS A 104 6.61 -16.66 -0.40
C CYS A 104 5.86 -17.97 -0.70
N SER A 105 5.00 -18.43 0.22
CA SER A 105 4.21 -19.65 0.02
C SER A 105 3.17 -19.49 -1.08
N LEU A 106 2.79 -20.61 -1.71
CA LEU A 106 1.70 -20.64 -2.68
C LEU A 106 0.38 -20.10 -2.09
N ARG A 107 0.13 -20.35 -0.80
CA ARG A 107 -1.06 -19.84 -0.10
C ARG A 107 -1.05 -18.31 -0.01
N SER A 108 0.12 -17.73 0.31
CA SER A 108 0.31 -16.29 0.35
C SER A 108 0.04 -15.66 -1.03
N MET A 109 0.62 -16.24 -2.08
CA MET A 109 0.42 -15.81 -3.46
C MET A 109 -1.06 -15.89 -3.88
N GLN A 110 -1.74 -17.01 -3.61
CA GLN A 110 -3.15 -17.20 -3.94
C GLN A 110 -4.08 -16.25 -3.19
N ALA A 111 -3.70 -15.86 -1.96
CA ALA A 111 -4.43 -14.87 -1.18
C ALA A 111 -4.05 -13.41 -1.55
N ASN A 112 -3.18 -13.23 -2.55
CA ASN A 112 -2.72 -11.94 -3.06
C ASN A 112 -2.00 -11.08 -2.00
N PHE A 113 -1.17 -11.73 -1.16
CA PHE A 113 -0.28 -11.04 -0.25
C PHE A 113 1.07 -10.77 -0.90
N THR A 114 1.68 -9.66 -0.52
CA THR A 114 3.03 -9.27 -0.92
C THR A 114 3.95 -9.09 0.28
N ASN A 115 5.26 -9.17 0.03
CA ASN A 115 6.30 -8.89 1.01
C ASN A 115 7.05 -7.65 0.57
N GLU A 116 6.77 -6.53 1.19
CA GLU A 116 7.49 -5.28 0.92
C GLU A 116 8.51 -5.02 2.02
N GLY A 117 9.69 -4.56 1.65
CA GLY A 117 10.75 -4.25 2.60
C GLY A 117 10.38 -3.14 3.57
N GLY A 118 10.73 -3.34 4.82
CA GLY A 118 10.62 -2.36 5.90
C GLY A 118 12.00 -1.94 6.41
N TYR A 119 12.02 -1.29 7.57
CA TYR A 119 13.24 -0.98 8.30
C TYR A 119 13.88 -2.24 8.87
N ASP A 120 15.20 -2.28 9.00
CA ASP A 120 15.96 -3.37 9.62
C ASP A 120 15.70 -4.75 8.98
N HIS A 121 15.56 -4.79 7.64
CA HIS A 121 15.25 -5.99 6.87
C HIS A 121 13.94 -6.69 7.28
N ARG A 122 13.06 -6.02 8.02
CA ARG A 122 11.71 -6.55 8.26
C ARG A 122 10.88 -6.45 6.99
N PHE A 123 9.88 -7.28 6.88
CA PHE A 123 8.93 -7.27 5.76
C PHE A 123 7.57 -6.73 6.24
N ARG A 124 7.02 -5.83 5.47
CA ARG A 124 5.60 -5.49 5.52
C ARG A 124 4.87 -6.56 4.70
N TYR A 125 4.35 -7.56 5.38
CA TYR A 125 3.52 -8.59 4.77
C TYR A 125 2.10 -8.07 4.70
N LEU A 126 1.68 -7.69 3.51
CA LEU A 126 0.45 -6.93 3.32
C LEU A 126 -0.34 -7.39 2.10
N LYS A 127 -1.60 -6.97 2.08
CA LYS A 127 -2.49 -7.11 0.95
C LYS A 127 -3.11 -5.73 0.64
N ASN A 128 -3.17 -5.40 -0.64
CA ASN A 128 -3.99 -4.29 -1.10
C ASN A 128 -5.46 -4.69 -1.00
N ILE A 129 -6.24 -3.88 -0.33
CA ILE A 129 -7.70 -4.01 -0.28
C ILE A 129 -8.33 -2.77 -0.89
N MET A 130 -9.52 -2.93 -1.44
CA MET A 130 -10.27 -1.80 -1.96
C MET A 130 -10.60 -0.84 -0.80
N GLY A 131 -10.01 0.34 -0.84
CA GLY A 131 -10.17 1.35 0.20
C GLY A 131 -11.32 2.31 -0.10
N LEU A 132 -11.02 3.59 -0.06
CA LEU A 132 -12.03 4.64 -0.31
C LEU A 132 -12.47 4.74 -1.77
N TRP A 133 -11.85 4.00 -2.68
CA TRP A 133 -12.19 3.98 -4.11
C TRP A 133 -13.68 3.72 -4.36
N MET A 134 -14.27 2.71 -3.68
CA MET A 134 -15.68 2.38 -3.84
C MET A 134 -16.57 3.55 -3.42
N ILE A 135 -16.32 4.13 -2.23
CA ILE A 135 -17.11 5.26 -1.71
C ILE A 135 -16.93 6.51 -2.57
N GLN A 136 -15.72 6.79 -3.03
CA GLN A 136 -15.44 7.89 -3.94
C GLN A 136 -16.17 7.70 -5.29
N SER A 137 -16.25 6.47 -5.78
CA SER A 137 -16.94 6.14 -7.03
C SER A 137 -18.46 6.26 -6.86
N VAL A 138 -19.02 5.75 -5.76
CA VAL A 138 -20.46 5.93 -5.42
C VAL A 138 -20.80 7.41 -5.30
N LYS A 139 -19.97 8.20 -4.58
CA LYS A 139 -20.19 9.65 -4.45
C LYS A 139 -20.28 10.36 -5.79
N LYS A 140 -19.44 9.98 -6.76
CA LYS A 140 -19.46 10.58 -8.10
C LYS A 140 -20.74 10.31 -8.90
N GLU A 141 -21.47 9.27 -8.55
CA GLU A 141 -22.73 8.90 -9.21
C GLU A 141 -23.96 9.56 -8.58
N PHE A 142 -23.83 10.16 -7.39
CA PHE A 142 -24.92 10.91 -6.79
C PHE A 142 -25.22 12.17 -7.58
N THR A 143 -26.50 12.48 -7.73
CA THR A 143 -26.95 13.74 -8.33
C THR A 143 -26.83 14.92 -7.38
N GLU A 144 -26.82 14.66 -6.07
CA GLU A 144 -26.61 15.64 -5.02
C GLU A 144 -25.12 15.83 -4.76
N ASP A 145 -24.69 17.09 -4.55
CA ASP A 145 -23.32 17.37 -4.12
C ASP A 145 -23.20 17.18 -2.59
N LEU A 146 -23.05 15.94 -2.18
CA LEU A 146 -22.88 15.58 -0.78
C LEU A 146 -21.42 15.60 -0.37
N SER A 147 -21.12 16.18 0.79
CA SER A 147 -19.84 15.99 1.44
C SER A 147 -19.68 14.56 1.98
N PHE A 148 -18.45 14.12 2.23
CA PHE A 148 -18.22 12.82 2.88
C PHE A 148 -18.80 12.75 4.28
N ALA A 149 -18.84 13.86 5.01
CA ALA A 149 -19.46 13.94 6.33
C ALA A 149 -20.98 13.64 6.26
N GLU A 150 -21.68 14.23 5.30
CA GLU A 150 -23.11 13.99 5.07
C GLU A 150 -23.39 12.53 4.65
N ILE A 151 -22.54 11.96 3.79
CA ILE A 151 -22.64 10.55 3.41
C ILE A 151 -22.49 9.64 4.65
N CYS A 152 -21.48 9.90 5.49
CA CYS A 152 -21.28 9.15 6.73
C CYS A 152 -22.45 9.32 7.70
N GLU A 153 -23.00 10.53 7.82
CA GLU A 153 -24.17 10.79 8.65
C GLU A 153 -25.41 10.04 8.16
N ARG A 154 -25.67 10.04 6.85
CA ARG A 154 -26.77 9.26 6.26
C ARG A 154 -26.55 7.76 6.50
N ALA A 155 -25.34 7.25 6.20
CA ALA A 155 -24.98 5.84 6.39
C ALA A 155 -25.14 5.38 7.85
N SER A 156 -24.85 6.24 8.83
CA SER A 156 -24.98 5.90 10.25
C SER A 156 -26.44 5.69 10.70
N LYS A 157 -27.41 6.11 9.91
CA LYS A 157 -28.85 5.95 10.16
C LYS A 157 -29.44 4.71 9.48
N GLU A 158 -28.66 4.09 8.60
CA GLU A 158 -29.10 2.90 7.89
C GLU A 158 -28.99 1.64 8.74
N THR A 159 -29.88 0.70 8.48
CA THR A 159 -29.96 -0.56 9.22
C THR A 159 -29.69 -1.78 8.34
N ILE A 160 -29.31 -1.54 7.08
CA ILE A 160 -28.97 -2.61 6.13
C ILE A 160 -27.72 -3.37 6.62
N THR A 161 -27.79 -4.70 6.57
CA THR A 161 -26.71 -5.60 7.03
C THR A 161 -25.98 -6.30 5.91
N SER A 162 -26.30 -5.96 4.65
CA SER A 162 -25.63 -6.54 3.49
C SER A 162 -24.16 -6.15 3.44
N LEU A 163 -23.33 -7.13 3.11
CA LEU A 163 -21.88 -6.95 2.99
C LEU A 163 -21.44 -7.33 1.59
N VAL A 164 -20.53 -6.56 1.02
CA VAL A 164 -19.90 -6.88 -0.26
C VAL A 164 -18.42 -7.21 0.00
N ASP A 165 -17.90 -8.21 -0.73
CA ASP A 165 -16.46 -8.42 -0.79
C ASP A 165 -15.84 -7.35 -1.68
N CYS A 166 -15.26 -6.33 -1.09
CA CYS A 166 -14.67 -5.22 -1.82
C CYS A 166 -13.48 -5.63 -2.71
N ASN A 167 -12.95 -6.84 -2.55
CA ASN A 167 -11.87 -7.37 -3.39
C ASN A 167 -12.40 -8.21 -4.57
N ASP A 168 -13.71 -8.33 -4.74
CA ASP A 168 -14.29 -8.98 -5.91
C ASP A 168 -13.99 -8.16 -7.17
N ASP A 169 -13.61 -8.83 -8.25
CA ASP A 169 -13.21 -8.20 -9.52
C ASP A 169 -14.32 -7.30 -10.11
N CYS A 170 -15.57 -7.53 -9.76
CA CYS A 170 -16.70 -6.72 -10.22
C CYS A 170 -16.61 -5.26 -9.76
N PHE A 171 -15.82 -4.96 -8.70
CA PHE A 171 -15.64 -3.61 -8.17
C PHE A 171 -14.37 -2.91 -8.68
N LEU A 172 -13.51 -3.59 -9.43
CA LEU A 172 -12.23 -3.04 -9.86
C LEU A 172 -12.39 -1.83 -10.79
N ALA A 173 -13.26 -1.93 -11.79
CA ALA A 173 -13.52 -0.84 -12.75
C ALA A 173 -14.93 -0.93 -13.36
N PRO A 174 -16.01 -0.94 -12.57
CA PRO A 174 -17.37 -1.00 -13.11
C PRO A 174 -17.74 0.32 -13.79
N LYS A 175 -18.67 0.27 -14.73
CA LYS A 175 -19.25 1.47 -15.35
C LYS A 175 -20.07 2.30 -14.35
N SER A 176 -20.72 1.62 -13.41
CA SER A 176 -21.42 2.19 -12.27
C SER A 176 -21.11 1.34 -11.04
N MET A 177 -20.58 1.98 -10.02
CA MET A 177 -20.27 1.32 -8.75
C MET A 177 -21.57 1.01 -7.99
N ILE A 178 -22.56 1.89 -8.06
CA ILE A 178 -23.89 1.68 -7.45
C ILE A 178 -24.53 0.42 -8.02
N GLU A 179 -24.58 0.26 -9.33
CA GLU A 179 -25.18 -0.92 -9.95
C GLU A 179 -24.35 -2.20 -9.71
N ALA A 180 -23.01 -2.08 -9.61
CA ALA A 180 -22.17 -3.21 -9.24
C ALA A 180 -22.48 -3.72 -7.83
N VAL A 181 -22.61 -2.81 -6.85
CA VAL A 181 -23.01 -3.15 -5.47
C VAL A 181 -24.39 -3.77 -5.43
N LYS A 182 -25.38 -3.17 -6.11
CA LYS A 182 -26.75 -3.72 -6.19
C LYS A 182 -26.77 -5.11 -6.82
N LYS A 183 -25.99 -5.30 -7.90
CA LYS A 183 -25.88 -6.61 -8.56
C LYS A 183 -25.25 -7.65 -7.63
N PHE A 184 -24.15 -7.32 -6.95
CA PHE A 184 -23.49 -8.21 -6.00
C PHE A 184 -24.45 -8.65 -4.89
N CYS A 185 -25.22 -7.72 -4.31
CA CYS A 185 -26.22 -8.04 -3.29
C CYS A 185 -27.32 -8.96 -3.84
N ARG A 186 -27.82 -8.73 -5.07
CA ARG A 186 -28.80 -9.62 -5.72
C ARG A 186 -28.25 -11.04 -5.91
N ASP A 187 -27.04 -11.15 -6.47
CA ASP A 187 -26.42 -12.43 -6.79
C ASP A 187 -26.09 -13.24 -5.53
N SER A 188 -25.71 -12.57 -4.45
CA SER A 188 -25.44 -13.17 -3.14
C SER A 188 -26.69 -13.32 -2.27
N LYS A 189 -27.89 -13.02 -2.80
CA LYS A 189 -29.20 -13.13 -2.10
C LYS A 189 -29.28 -12.30 -0.82
N GLN A 190 -28.62 -11.16 -0.80
CA GLN A 190 -28.69 -10.18 0.28
C GLN A 190 -29.71 -9.08 -0.03
N GLN A 191 -30.07 -8.31 0.99
CA GLN A 191 -30.89 -7.12 0.80
C GLN A 191 -30.18 -6.14 -0.15
N VAL A 192 -30.88 -5.68 -1.17
CA VAL A 192 -30.33 -4.71 -2.13
C VAL A 192 -30.51 -3.30 -1.56
N PRO A 193 -29.44 -2.49 -1.49
CA PRO A 193 -29.56 -1.11 -1.02
C PRO A 193 -30.42 -0.28 -1.97
N GLU A 194 -31.24 0.59 -1.42
CA GLU A 194 -31.88 1.69 -2.13
C GLU A 194 -30.91 2.88 -2.20
N THR A 195 -30.92 3.60 -3.31
CA THR A 195 -30.04 4.79 -3.48
C THR A 195 -30.81 6.05 -3.27
#